data_738f598b951ac672ea04079f107cfd18
#
_entry.id   738f598b951ac672ea04079f107cfd18
#
_cell.length_a   1.000
_cell.length_b   1.000
_cell.length_c   1.000
_cell.angle_alpha   90.00
_cell.angle_beta   90.00
_cell.angle_gamma   90.00
#
_symmetry.space_group_name_H-M   'P 1'
#
loop_
_entity.id
_entity.type
_entity.pdbx_description
1 polymer ?
#
loop_
_entity_poly.entity_id
_entity_poly.type
_entity_poly.pdbx_seq_one_letter_code
_entity_poly.pdbx_strand_id
1 'polypeptide(L)' 'MNHGTCRKRSSLKQSIKIVCVTTGKVYNSIADASRDLNLNSGTISKIINGKMKQTKGFTFKYKE' A
#
# COMPACT_ATOMS: atom_id res chain seq x y z
N MET A 1 28.95 -3.61 -8.64
CA MET A 1 28.30 -3.48 -8.49
C MET A 1 27.52 -3.14 -8.63
N ASN A 2 27.44 -3.17 -8.56
CA ASN A 2 26.56 -2.83 -8.66
C ASN A 2 25.90 -2.46 -8.74
N HIS A 3 25.78 -2.64 -8.58
CA HIS A 3 24.99 -2.42 -8.45
C HIS A 3 24.23 -1.83 -8.46
N GLY A 4 24.32 -2.14 -8.07
CA GLY A 4 23.36 -1.41 -7.33
C GLY A 4 22.30 -0.69 -8.07
N THR A 5 22.38 -0.73 -9.18
CA THR A 5 21.54 -0.01 -10.10
C THR A 5 20.15 -0.54 -10.22
N CYS A 6 20.01 -1.81 -10.16
CA CYS A 6 18.72 -2.41 -10.37
C CYS A 6 17.69 -1.95 -9.38
N ARG A 7 18.14 -1.74 -8.22
CA ARG A 7 17.20 -1.40 -7.14
C ARG A 7 16.50 -0.10 -7.35
N LYS A 8 17.17 0.81 -7.95
CA LYS A 8 16.57 2.10 -8.17
C LYS A 8 15.32 2.00 -9.01
N ARG A 9 15.41 1.17 -10.00
CA ARG A 9 14.27 1.00 -10.86
C ARG A 9 13.11 0.40 -10.13
N SER A 10 13.40 -0.56 -9.31
CA SER A 10 12.34 -1.19 -8.54
C SER A 10 11.64 -0.19 -7.67
N SER A 11 12.40 0.70 -7.08
CA SER A 11 11.82 1.70 -6.21
C SER A 11 10.81 2.55 -6.93
N LEU A 12 11.10 2.88 -8.15
CA LEU A 12 10.18 3.71 -8.91
C LEU A 12 8.86 3.01 -9.13
N LYS A 13 8.92 1.73 -9.41
CA LYS A 13 7.70 1.00 -9.66
C LYS A 13 6.86 0.83 -8.43
N GLN A 14 7.49 0.91 -7.30
CA GLN A 14 6.79 0.65 -6.06
C GLN A 14 6.10 1.85 -5.50
N SER A 15 6.18 2.95 -6.19
CA SER A 15 5.52 4.17 -5.75
C SER A 15 4.07 4.18 -6.16
N ILE A 16 3.37 3.11 -5.91
CA ILE A 16 1.97 3.01 -6.25
C ILE A 16 1.16 3.52 -5.08
N LYS A 17 0.35 4.52 -5.34
CA LYS A 17 -0.49 5.08 -4.31
C LYS A 17 -1.70 4.20 -4.06
N ILE A 18 -2.20 4.25 -2.86
CA ILE A 18 -3.40 3.52 -2.49
C ILE A 18 -4.38 4.48 -1.85
N VAL A 19 -5.63 4.09 -1.84
CA VAL A 19 -6.66 4.91 -1.23
C VAL A 19 -7.45 4.06 -0.23
N CYS A 20 -7.73 4.64 0.92
CA CYS A 20 -8.61 4.01 1.89
C CYS A 20 -10.04 4.32 1.48
N VAL A 21 -10.73 3.33 0.98
CA VAL A 21 -12.09 3.52 0.47
C VAL A 21 -13.03 4.00 1.57
N THR A 22 -12.82 3.51 2.77
CA THR A 22 -13.69 3.83 3.90
C THR A 22 -13.65 5.30 4.28
N THR A 23 -12.44 5.88 4.33
CA THR A 23 -12.29 7.27 4.72
C THR A 23 -12.10 8.20 3.53
N GLY A 24 -11.72 7.64 2.38
CA GLY A 24 -11.43 8.44 1.21
C GLY A 24 -10.04 9.03 1.19
N LYS A 25 -9.20 8.66 2.13
CA LYS A 25 -7.87 9.23 2.24
C LYS A 25 -6.88 8.50 1.34
N VAL A 26 -6.04 9.26 0.67
CA VAL A 26 -5.00 8.70 -0.22
C VAL A 26 -3.69 8.62 0.51
N TYR A 27 -3.00 7.50 0.33
CA TYR A 27 -1.68 7.29 0.92
C TYR A 27 -0.66 7.05 -0.19
N ASN A 28 0.56 7.47 0.05
CA ASN A 28 1.62 7.30 -0.93
C ASN A 28 2.09 5.86 -1.06
N SER A 29 1.86 5.07 -0.03
CA SER A 29 2.28 3.68 -0.05
C SER A 29 1.52 2.92 1.01
N ILE A 30 1.62 1.59 0.92
CA ILE A 30 1.03 0.73 1.93
C ILE A 30 1.64 1.00 3.30
N ALA A 31 2.93 1.27 3.33
CA ALA A 31 3.60 1.56 4.59
C ALA A 31 3.02 2.80 5.25
N ASP A 32 2.74 3.82 4.46
CA ASP A 32 2.15 5.04 4.99
C ASP A 32 0.78 4.78 5.60
N ALA A 33 -0.05 4.02 4.89
CA ALA A 33 -1.38 3.69 5.38
C ALA A 33 -1.28 2.86 6.66
N SER A 34 -0.39 1.91 6.66
CA SER A 34 -0.18 1.04 7.80
C SER A 34 0.19 1.85 9.04
N ARG A 35 1.06 2.79 8.85
CA ARG A 35 1.54 3.62 9.96
C ARG A 35 0.44 4.54 10.49
N ASP A 36 -0.27 5.16 9.58
CA ASP A 36 -1.31 6.12 9.95
C ASP A 36 -2.46 5.45 10.70
N LEU A 37 -2.84 4.29 10.25
CA LEU A 37 -3.99 3.57 10.81
C LEU A 37 -3.58 2.51 11.82
N ASN A 38 -2.28 2.37 12.04
CA ASN A 38 -1.75 1.38 12.97
C ASN A 38 -2.21 -0.03 12.57
N LEU A 39 -2.11 -0.32 11.29
CA LEU A 39 -2.47 -1.62 10.76
C LEU A 39 -1.24 -2.34 10.24
N ASN A 40 -1.39 -3.62 9.98
CA ASN A 40 -0.30 -4.41 9.42
C ASN A 40 -0.25 -4.20 7.91
N SER A 41 0.93 -3.89 7.39
CA SER A 41 1.07 -3.65 5.96
C SER A 41 0.71 -4.89 5.15
N GLY A 42 1.03 -6.06 5.67
CA GLY A 42 0.65 -7.29 5.00
C GLY A 42 -0.85 -7.44 4.88
N THR A 43 -1.58 -7.01 5.89
CA THR A 43 -3.03 -7.05 5.87
C THR A 43 -3.58 -6.11 4.81
N ILE A 44 -3.03 -4.90 4.74
CA ILE A 44 -3.46 -3.95 3.72
C ILE A 44 -3.20 -4.51 2.32
N SER A 45 -2.05 -5.13 2.14
CA SER A 45 -1.72 -5.74 0.88
C SER A 45 -2.74 -6.81 0.50
N LYS A 46 -3.16 -7.62 1.46
CA LYS A 46 -4.15 -8.66 1.21
C LYS A 46 -5.48 -8.06 0.77
N ILE A 47 -5.87 -6.96 1.38
CA ILE A 47 -7.11 -6.29 1.01
C ILE A 47 -7.03 -5.79 -0.42
N ILE A 48 -5.92 -5.14 -0.77
CA ILE A 48 -5.73 -4.59 -2.11
C ILE A 48 -5.75 -5.69 -3.16
N ASN A 49 -5.17 -6.83 -2.83
CA ASN A 49 -5.10 -7.96 -3.76
C ASN A 49 -6.38 -8.78 -3.80
N GLY A 50 -7.35 -8.42 -3.00
CA GLY A 50 -8.62 -9.13 -3.00
C GLY A 50 -8.65 -10.38 -2.16
N LYS A 51 -7.62 -10.63 -1.38
CA LYS A 51 -7.57 -11.81 -0.52
C LYS A 51 -8.30 -11.59 0.79
N MET A 52 -8.61 -10.36 1.09
CA MET A 52 -9.28 -9.99 2.32
C MET A 52 -10.19 -8.83 2.02
N LYS A 53 -11.37 -8.81 2.61
CA LYS A 53 -12.33 -7.76 2.30
C LYS A 53 -12.01 -6.46 3.01
N GLN A 54 -11.64 -6.53 4.27
CA GLN A 54 -11.40 -5.33 5.06
C GLN A 54 -10.70 -5.71 6.35
N THR A 55 -10.19 -4.71 7.04
CA THR A 55 -9.62 -4.89 8.36
C THR A 55 -10.04 -3.72 9.21
N LYS A 56 -10.55 -3.99 10.39
CA LYS A 56 -11.02 -2.96 11.32
C LYS A 56 -11.97 -1.97 10.66
N GLY A 57 -12.73 -2.43 9.67
CA GLY A 57 -13.66 -1.58 8.96
C GLY A 57 -13.06 -0.75 7.84
N PHE A 58 -11.79 -0.94 7.53
CA PHE A 58 -11.11 -0.19 6.47
C PHE A 58 -10.91 -1.06 5.24
N THR A 59 -11.19 -0.48 4.09
CA THR A 59 -10.98 -1.12 2.80
C THR A 59 -10.01 -0.28 2.00
N PHE A 60 -9.11 -0.94 1.27
CA PHE A 60 -8.09 -0.25 0.50
C PHE A 60 -8.09 -0.74 -0.93
N LYS A 61 -7.63 0.12 -1.84
CA LYS A 61 -7.44 -0.26 -3.22
C LYS A 61 -6.36 0.63 -3.83
N TYR A 62 -5.85 0.23 -4.97
CA TYR A 62 -4.89 1.05 -5.67
C TYR A 62 -5.58 2.29 -6.22
N LYS A 63 -4.87 3.40 -6.11
CA LYS A 63 -5.36 4.63 -6.70
C LYS A 63 -4.91 4.68 -8.15
N GLU A 64 -5.83 4.99 -9.02
CA GLU A 64 -5.52 5.10 -10.44
C GLU A 64 -5.28 6.50 -10.91
#